data_b2af6360d37517f2cb9da14ad75ae010
#
_entry.id   b2af6360d37517f2cb9da14ad75ae010
#
_cell.length_a   1.000
_cell.length_b   1.000
_cell.length_c   1.000
_cell.angle_alpha   90.00
_cell.angle_beta   90.00
_cell.angle_gamma   90.00
#
_symmetry.space_group_name_H-M   'P 1'
#
loop_
_entity.id
_entity.type
_entity.pdbx_description
1 polymer ?
#
loop_
_entity_poly.entity_id
_entity_poly.type
_entity_poly.pdbx_seq_one_letter_code
_entity_poly.pdbx_strand_id
1 'polypeptide(L)'
;PTLERMPDGVGDFLTMVQWSDQAFIVHAFWPPRSESAESFRAWLDVLQSETADHLGLVSWRTADPNADWPASATDQSVLIEASVDSDVENGRPRASGFSVHLWENPAPAQAQISQHGSLRVTAGSTHAPSRMPADRIVLNARETPNPSLVAATNCLESVIRHARPSVATLTDLDVYRVLRRGGWFVPAARWIWIHQRVGAFDPTGTGFVTYPFEDGTFAMCPDDWGAQRVAEAGLALLTQSGLDAEVLH
;
A
#
# COMPACT_ATOMS: atom_id res chain seq x y z
N PRO A 1 18.68 1.72 0.95
CA PRO A 1 18.80 3.01 0.29
C PRO A 1 17.50 3.73 0.51
N THR A 2 17.54 4.38 1.43
CA THR A 2 16.81 4.88 2.56
C THR A 2 17.00 6.40 2.59
N LEU A 3 16.52 7.04 3.56
CA LEU A 3 16.57 8.46 3.91
C LEU A 3 17.76 9.28 3.36
N GLU A 4 18.89 8.68 3.02
CA GLU A 4 20.05 9.34 2.42
C GLU A 4 19.83 9.87 0.99
N ARG A 5 18.75 9.47 0.31
CA ARG A 5 18.39 9.97 -1.03
C ARG A 5 17.27 11.00 -1.05
N MET A 6 16.69 11.29 0.10
CA MET A 6 15.69 12.35 0.17
C MET A 6 16.37 13.73 0.05
N PRO A 7 15.75 14.69 -0.64
CA PRO A 7 16.30 16.06 -0.72
C PRO A 7 16.53 16.65 0.68
N ASP A 8 17.62 17.42 0.82
CA ASP A 8 17.86 18.20 2.01
C ASP A 8 16.62 19.02 2.36
N GLY A 9 16.11 18.86 3.57
CA GLY A 9 14.86 19.48 4.03
C GLY A 9 13.71 18.48 4.25
N VAL A 10 13.71 17.31 3.62
CA VAL A 10 12.71 16.26 3.93
C VAL A 10 13.05 15.58 5.26
N GLY A 11 14.33 15.49 5.61
CA GLY A 11 14.78 14.96 6.90
C GLY A 11 14.24 15.74 8.11
N ASP A 12 14.07 17.06 7.97
CA ASP A 12 13.49 17.90 9.04
C ASP A 12 11.99 17.66 9.23
N PHE A 13 11.26 17.24 8.19
CA PHE A 13 9.85 16.86 8.29
C PHE A 13 9.65 15.56 9.06
N LEU A 14 10.63 14.65 9.04
CA LEU A 14 10.52 13.33 9.65
C LEU A 14 10.62 13.33 11.18
N THR A 15 11.05 14.42 11.81
CA THR A 15 11.27 14.50 13.26
C THR A 15 10.03 14.92 14.05
N MET A 16 8.96 15.39 13.40
CA MET A 16 7.81 16.01 14.06
C MET A 16 6.48 15.26 13.90
N VAL A 17 6.50 14.02 13.42
CA VAL A 17 5.25 13.28 13.14
C VAL A 17 4.52 12.92 14.42
N GLN A 18 3.40 13.56 14.65
CA GLN A 18 2.35 13.08 15.54
C GLN A 18 1.28 12.38 14.69
N TRP A 19 1.50 11.11 14.34
CA TRP A 19 0.45 10.26 13.83
C TRP A 19 -0.51 9.97 14.99
N SER A 20 -1.73 10.43 14.88
CA SER A 20 -2.67 10.47 16.01
C SER A 20 -2.97 9.10 16.62
N ASP A 21 -2.81 8.00 15.89
CA ASP A 21 -3.22 6.66 16.33
C ASP A 21 -2.14 5.58 16.17
N GLN A 22 -0.90 5.92 15.92
CA GLN A 22 0.19 4.95 15.72
C GLN A 22 -0.13 3.86 14.66
N ALA A 23 -1.05 4.16 13.75
CA ALA A 23 -1.49 3.25 12.72
C ALA A 23 -1.34 3.90 11.35
N PHE A 24 -0.79 3.17 10.40
CA PHE A 24 -0.74 3.63 9.03
C PHE A 24 -1.35 2.61 8.06
N ILE A 25 -1.74 3.10 6.90
CA ILE A 25 -2.28 2.32 5.80
C ILE A 25 -1.45 2.63 4.56
N VAL A 26 -0.84 1.61 3.98
CA VAL A 26 -0.32 1.66 2.62
C VAL A 26 -1.37 1.04 1.71
N HIS A 27 -1.80 1.79 0.71
CA HIS A 27 -2.72 1.32 -0.31
C HIS A 27 -2.10 1.53 -1.67
N ALA A 28 -2.05 0.49 -2.50
CA ALA A 28 -1.56 0.56 -3.86
C ALA A 28 -2.50 -0.19 -4.80
N PHE A 29 -2.58 0.26 -6.06
CA PHE A 29 -3.37 -0.42 -7.08
C PHE A 29 -2.84 -0.15 -8.48
N TRP A 30 -3.22 -1.03 -9.40
CA TRP A 30 -2.86 -0.95 -10.82
C TRP A 30 -3.95 -1.58 -11.69
N PRO A 31 -3.92 -1.32 -13.04
CA PRO A 31 -4.80 -1.97 -13.98
C PRO A 31 -4.60 -3.48 -13.98
N PRO A 32 -5.62 -4.22 -14.40
CA PRO A 32 -5.48 -5.65 -14.61
C PRO A 32 -4.26 -5.96 -15.47
N ARG A 33 -3.40 -6.83 -14.96
CA ARG A 33 -2.28 -7.38 -15.72
C ARG A 33 -2.19 -8.87 -15.43
N SER A 34 -2.10 -9.66 -16.50
CA SER A 34 -1.90 -11.10 -16.34
C SER A 34 -0.56 -11.38 -15.65
N GLU A 35 -0.60 -12.14 -14.56
CA GLU A 35 0.57 -12.64 -13.86
C GLU A 35 0.48 -14.14 -13.70
N SER A 36 1.61 -14.85 -13.77
CA SER A 36 1.69 -16.23 -13.38
C SER A 36 1.79 -16.34 -11.85
N ALA A 37 1.35 -17.47 -11.29
CA ALA A 37 1.53 -17.77 -9.88
C ALA A 37 3.00 -17.68 -9.44
N GLU A 38 3.92 -18.10 -10.29
CA GLU A 38 5.36 -18.03 -10.03
C GLU A 38 5.87 -16.56 -9.94
N SER A 39 5.46 -15.72 -10.89
CA SER A 39 5.81 -14.29 -10.87
C SER A 39 5.22 -13.61 -9.63
N PHE A 40 3.94 -13.85 -9.36
CA PHE A 40 3.27 -13.32 -8.17
C PHE A 40 3.96 -13.76 -6.88
N ARG A 41 4.26 -15.06 -6.75
CA ARG A 41 5.00 -15.62 -5.62
C ARG A 41 6.35 -14.92 -5.43
N ALA A 42 7.12 -14.76 -6.51
CA ALA A 42 8.48 -14.27 -6.43
C ALA A 42 8.55 -12.85 -5.84
N TRP A 43 7.71 -11.93 -6.29
CA TRP A 43 7.72 -10.58 -5.74
C TRP A 43 6.99 -10.48 -4.39
N LEU A 44 5.94 -11.29 -4.14
CA LEU A 44 5.24 -11.32 -2.85
C LEU A 44 6.15 -11.83 -1.74
N ASP A 45 6.99 -12.82 -2.02
CA ASP A 45 7.92 -13.37 -1.03
C ASP A 45 8.94 -12.32 -0.58
N VAL A 46 9.45 -11.51 -1.49
CA VAL A 46 10.33 -10.39 -1.13
C VAL A 46 9.56 -9.30 -0.39
N LEU A 47 8.39 -8.90 -0.89
CA LEU A 47 7.58 -7.85 -0.28
C LEU A 47 7.19 -8.19 1.17
N GLN A 48 6.72 -9.41 1.42
CA GLN A 48 6.32 -9.81 2.77
C GLN A 48 7.53 -9.87 3.73
N SER A 49 8.69 -10.30 3.26
CA SER A 49 9.91 -10.32 4.06
C SER A 49 10.36 -8.91 4.43
N GLU A 50 10.48 -8.00 3.44
CA GLU A 50 10.88 -6.62 3.68
C GLU A 50 9.90 -5.88 4.59
N THR A 51 8.60 -6.05 4.37
CA THR A 51 7.59 -5.40 5.23
C THR A 51 7.58 -5.94 6.65
N ALA A 52 7.83 -7.24 6.85
CA ALA A 52 8.01 -7.81 8.18
C ALA A 52 9.23 -7.19 8.88
N ASP A 53 10.37 -7.11 8.20
CA ASP A 53 11.59 -6.52 8.74
C ASP A 53 11.39 -5.04 9.11
N HIS A 54 10.77 -4.25 8.23
CA HIS A 54 10.50 -2.84 8.48
C HIS A 54 9.58 -2.60 9.69
N LEU A 55 8.62 -3.51 9.89
CA LEU A 55 7.68 -3.45 11.00
C LEU A 55 8.19 -4.13 12.28
N GLY A 56 9.36 -4.78 12.23
CA GLY A 56 9.91 -5.53 13.35
C GLY A 56 9.09 -6.78 13.69
N LEU A 57 8.41 -7.37 12.71
CA LEU A 57 7.65 -8.61 12.86
C LEU A 57 8.58 -9.83 12.81
N VAL A 58 8.16 -10.90 13.45
CA VAL A 58 8.84 -12.20 13.31
C VAL A 58 8.58 -12.79 11.93
N SER A 59 7.33 -12.75 11.49
CA SER A 59 6.87 -13.24 10.19
C SER A 59 5.44 -12.79 9.93
N TRP A 60 4.97 -13.06 8.72
CA TRP A 60 3.55 -12.99 8.38
C TRP A 60 2.93 -14.39 8.51
N ARG A 61 1.65 -14.43 8.86
CA ARG A 61 0.83 -15.65 8.95
C ARG A 61 -0.24 -15.62 7.87
N THR A 62 -0.57 -16.79 7.35
CA THR A 62 -1.66 -16.94 6.39
C THR A 62 -3.03 -16.77 7.08
N ALA A 63 -4.11 -16.77 6.29
CA ALA A 63 -5.48 -16.71 6.80
C ALA A 63 -5.85 -17.90 7.69
N ASP A 64 -5.16 -19.03 7.59
CA ASP A 64 -5.19 -20.07 8.61
C ASP A 64 -4.42 -19.56 9.84
N PRO A 65 -5.08 -19.33 10.98
CA PRO A 65 -4.50 -18.64 12.13
C PRO A 65 -3.31 -19.38 12.75
N ASN A 66 -3.04 -20.61 12.35
CA ASN A 66 -1.97 -21.44 12.88
C ASN A 66 -0.81 -21.68 11.91
N ALA A 67 -0.87 -21.12 10.70
CA ALA A 67 0.16 -21.36 9.69
C ALA A 67 0.97 -20.08 9.44
N ASP A 68 2.28 -20.15 9.62
CA ASP A 68 3.20 -19.12 9.15
C ASP A 68 3.26 -19.12 7.62
N TRP A 69 3.66 -17.99 7.05
CA TRP A 69 3.96 -17.95 5.62
C TRP A 69 5.02 -19.01 5.29
N PRO A 70 4.78 -19.90 4.32
CA PRO A 70 5.70 -21.00 4.06
C PRO A 70 7.09 -20.52 3.64
N ALA A 71 8.13 -21.14 4.17
CA ALA A 71 9.51 -20.86 3.77
C ALA A 71 9.88 -21.47 2.40
N SER A 72 9.17 -22.53 2.00
CA SER A 72 9.43 -23.26 0.75
C SER A 72 8.66 -22.63 -0.41
N ALA A 73 9.36 -22.37 -1.52
CA ALA A 73 8.75 -21.86 -2.74
C ALA A 73 7.63 -22.77 -3.29
N THR A 74 7.75 -24.08 -3.09
CA THR A 74 6.73 -25.05 -3.51
C THR A 74 5.45 -24.89 -2.69
N ASP A 75 5.55 -24.78 -1.38
CA ASP A 75 4.39 -24.63 -0.51
C ASP A 75 3.73 -23.27 -0.69
N GLN A 76 4.52 -22.21 -0.93
CA GLN A 76 4.00 -20.88 -1.32
C GLN A 76 3.19 -20.96 -2.61
N SER A 77 3.70 -21.67 -3.64
CA SER A 77 3.00 -21.83 -4.92
C SER A 77 1.67 -22.56 -4.75
N VAL A 78 1.65 -23.64 -3.96
CA VAL A 78 0.40 -24.37 -3.65
C VAL A 78 -0.62 -23.46 -2.98
N LEU A 79 -0.17 -22.65 -2.01
CA LEU A 79 -1.05 -21.72 -1.30
C LEU A 79 -1.60 -20.63 -2.24
N ILE A 80 -0.75 -20.07 -3.12
CA ILE A 80 -1.15 -19.06 -4.09
C ILE A 80 -2.12 -19.63 -5.11
N GLU A 81 -1.87 -20.82 -5.64
CA GLU A 81 -2.77 -21.48 -6.58
C GLU A 81 -4.13 -21.82 -5.95
N ALA A 82 -4.13 -22.18 -4.67
CA ALA A 82 -5.36 -22.38 -3.91
C ALA A 82 -6.12 -21.08 -3.61
N SER A 83 -5.44 -19.93 -3.66
CA SER A 83 -6.01 -18.60 -3.41
C SER A 83 -6.61 -17.92 -4.66
N VAL A 84 -6.70 -18.65 -5.76
CA VAL A 84 -7.41 -18.17 -6.95
C VAL A 84 -8.85 -17.84 -6.57
N ASP A 85 -9.15 -16.56 -6.60
CA ASP A 85 -10.49 -16.07 -6.26
C ASP A 85 -11.44 -16.49 -7.41
N SER A 86 -12.16 -17.56 -7.20
CA SER A 86 -13.19 -18.05 -8.10
C SER A 86 -14.50 -17.31 -7.87
N ASP A 87 -14.49 -16.00 -8.10
CA ASP A 87 -15.70 -15.20 -8.05
C ASP A 87 -16.62 -15.69 -9.17
N VAL A 88 -17.65 -16.43 -8.80
CA VAL A 88 -18.69 -16.90 -9.70
C VAL A 88 -19.78 -15.84 -9.78
N GLU A 89 -19.55 -14.80 -10.58
CA GLU A 89 -20.63 -13.87 -10.90
C GLU A 89 -21.43 -14.41 -12.08
N ASN A 90 -22.72 -14.66 -11.89
CA ASN A 90 -23.64 -15.18 -12.90
C ASN A 90 -23.26 -16.55 -13.48
N GLY A 91 -22.67 -17.43 -12.69
CA GLY A 91 -22.33 -18.80 -13.12
C GLY A 91 -21.13 -18.90 -14.08
N ARG A 92 -20.38 -17.83 -14.28
CA ARG A 92 -19.15 -17.82 -15.08
C ARG A 92 -17.94 -17.62 -14.16
N PRO A 93 -16.90 -18.46 -14.26
CA PRO A 93 -15.67 -18.23 -13.53
C PRO A 93 -15.07 -16.89 -14.01
N ARG A 94 -14.87 -15.96 -13.11
CA ARG A 94 -14.00 -14.81 -13.33
C ARG A 94 -12.56 -15.27 -13.14
N ALA A 95 -11.70 -14.93 -14.06
CA ALA A 95 -10.26 -14.97 -13.84
C ALA A 95 -9.88 -13.78 -12.95
N SER A 96 -10.12 -13.90 -11.66
CA SER A 96 -9.97 -12.81 -10.69
C SER A 96 -8.54 -12.65 -10.16
N GLY A 97 -7.60 -13.47 -10.67
CA GLY A 97 -6.22 -13.45 -10.21
C GLY A 97 -6.02 -14.19 -8.88
N PHE A 98 -4.95 -13.87 -8.19
CA PHE A 98 -4.56 -14.45 -6.91
C PHE A 98 -4.88 -13.46 -5.78
N SER A 99 -5.37 -13.96 -4.64
CA SER A 99 -5.64 -13.14 -3.47
C SER A 99 -5.02 -13.77 -2.23
N VAL A 100 -4.01 -13.12 -1.67
CA VAL A 100 -3.33 -13.56 -0.45
C VAL A 100 -3.60 -12.56 0.67
N HIS A 101 -3.98 -13.09 1.83
CA HIS A 101 -4.19 -12.30 3.02
C HIS A 101 -3.29 -12.81 4.14
N LEU A 102 -2.40 -11.96 4.59
CA LEU A 102 -1.43 -12.24 5.63
C LEU A 102 -1.73 -11.42 6.88
N TRP A 103 -1.48 -12.03 8.04
CA TRP A 103 -1.63 -11.42 9.34
C TRP A 103 -0.29 -11.32 10.03
N GLU A 104 -0.13 -10.32 10.84
CA GLU A 104 1.03 -10.14 11.70
C GLU A 104 1.24 -11.36 12.62
N ASN A 105 2.49 -11.82 12.69
CA ASN A 105 2.94 -12.77 13.71
C ASN A 105 3.83 -12.00 14.70
N PRO A 106 3.28 -11.51 15.82
CA PRO A 106 4.03 -10.71 16.77
C PRO A 106 5.06 -11.57 17.51
N ALA A 107 6.15 -10.95 17.96
CA ALA A 107 7.07 -11.60 18.87
C ALA A 107 6.35 -12.03 20.17
N PRO A 108 6.76 -13.15 20.81
CA PRO A 108 6.07 -13.71 21.99
C PRO A 108 5.82 -12.70 23.12
N ALA A 109 6.72 -11.74 23.31
CA ALA A 109 6.58 -10.69 24.31
C ALA A 109 5.46 -9.67 23.98
N GLN A 110 4.99 -9.64 22.75
CA GLN A 110 3.99 -8.70 22.22
C GLN A 110 2.62 -9.36 21.97
N ALA A 111 2.54 -10.68 22.10
CA ALA A 111 1.35 -11.48 21.79
C ALA A 111 0.10 -11.17 22.65
N GLN A 112 0.24 -10.33 23.67
CA GLN A 112 -0.89 -9.89 24.51
C GLN A 112 -1.60 -8.64 23.97
N ILE A 113 -1.06 -8.00 22.94
CA ILE A 113 -1.67 -6.82 22.30
C ILE A 113 -2.59 -7.34 21.19
N SER A 114 -3.87 -7.15 21.35
CA SER A 114 -4.93 -7.80 20.55
C SER A 114 -5.22 -7.16 19.18
N GLN A 115 -4.33 -6.32 18.64
CA GLN A 115 -4.55 -5.69 17.35
C GLN A 115 -3.41 -6.05 16.39
N HIS A 116 -3.80 -6.53 15.24
CA HIS A 116 -2.88 -7.15 14.29
C HIS A 116 -2.81 -6.33 13.01
N GLY A 117 -1.60 -6.08 12.55
CA GLY A 117 -1.34 -5.64 11.19
C GLY A 117 -1.82 -6.69 10.19
N SER A 118 -2.12 -6.25 8.97
CA SER A 118 -2.48 -7.16 7.88
C SER A 118 -1.91 -6.68 6.56
N LEU A 119 -1.48 -7.63 5.73
CA LEU A 119 -1.07 -7.41 4.35
C LEU A 119 -2.01 -8.20 3.44
N ARG A 120 -2.82 -7.51 2.67
CA ARG A 120 -3.67 -8.10 1.64
C ARG A 120 -3.16 -7.73 0.26
N VAL A 121 -2.93 -8.73 -0.56
CA VAL A 121 -2.43 -8.59 -1.92
C VAL A 121 -3.36 -9.33 -2.87
N THR A 122 -3.80 -8.63 -3.91
CA THR A 122 -4.53 -9.23 -5.03
C THR A 122 -3.84 -8.82 -6.32
N ALA A 123 -3.51 -9.77 -7.18
CA ALA A 123 -2.82 -9.52 -8.45
C ALA A 123 -3.16 -10.59 -9.50
N GLY A 124 -2.85 -10.30 -10.76
CA GLY A 124 -3.05 -11.24 -11.87
C GLY A 124 -4.46 -11.26 -12.44
N SER A 125 -5.28 -10.28 -12.10
CA SER A 125 -6.61 -10.13 -12.67
C SER A 125 -6.52 -9.82 -14.16
N THR A 126 -7.37 -10.47 -14.96
CA THR A 126 -7.47 -10.23 -16.41
C THR A 126 -8.61 -9.28 -16.77
N HIS A 127 -9.43 -8.89 -15.81
CA HIS A 127 -10.61 -8.04 -16.02
C HIS A 127 -10.66 -6.94 -14.98
N ALA A 128 -10.95 -5.71 -15.43
CA ALA A 128 -11.23 -4.60 -14.54
C ALA A 128 -12.66 -4.71 -13.99
N PRO A 129 -12.87 -4.93 -12.69
CA PRO A 129 -14.19 -4.77 -12.11
C PRO A 129 -14.62 -3.31 -12.18
N SER A 130 -15.90 -3.07 -12.41
CA SER A 130 -16.44 -1.74 -12.68
C SER A 130 -16.35 -0.75 -11.52
N ARG A 131 -16.07 -1.21 -10.29
CA ARG A 131 -16.15 -0.37 -9.09
C ARG A 131 -14.86 -0.23 -8.30
N MET A 132 -13.97 -1.20 -8.33
CA MET A 132 -12.73 -1.20 -7.53
C MET A 132 -11.60 -1.86 -8.32
N PRO A 133 -10.35 -1.40 -8.13
CA PRO A 133 -9.19 -2.09 -8.66
C PRO A 133 -9.18 -3.56 -8.19
N ALA A 134 -9.06 -4.50 -9.15
CA ALA A 134 -8.89 -5.90 -8.83
C ALA A 134 -7.50 -6.13 -8.25
N ASP A 135 -6.49 -5.61 -8.93
CA ASP A 135 -5.10 -5.74 -8.54
C ASP A 135 -4.74 -4.63 -7.55
N ARG A 136 -4.45 -4.99 -6.32
CA ARG A 136 -4.21 -4.04 -5.24
C ARG A 136 -3.42 -4.63 -4.08
N ILE A 137 -2.79 -3.76 -3.32
CA ILE A 137 -2.18 -4.04 -2.03
C ILE A 137 -2.83 -3.14 -0.98
N VAL A 138 -3.15 -3.72 0.16
CA VAL A 138 -3.55 -2.98 1.37
C VAL A 138 -2.72 -3.53 2.52
N LEU A 139 -1.78 -2.72 3.01
CA LEU A 139 -1.04 -2.98 4.23
C LEU A 139 -1.57 -2.07 5.34
N ASN A 140 -2.12 -2.67 6.38
CA ASN A 140 -2.50 -1.97 7.60
C ASN A 140 -1.49 -2.35 8.68
N ALA A 141 -0.80 -1.38 9.24
CA ALA A 141 -0.02 -1.56 10.45
C ALA A 141 -0.73 -0.85 11.59
N ARG A 142 -1.18 -1.62 12.55
CA ARG A 142 -1.84 -1.12 13.76
C ARG A 142 -0.99 -1.53 14.95
N GLU A 143 -0.73 -0.58 15.85
CA GLU A 143 -0.19 -0.85 17.18
C GLU A 143 1.07 -1.75 17.25
N THR A 144 1.86 -1.82 16.17
CA THR A 144 3.25 -2.18 16.40
C THR A 144 3.81 -1.17 17.41
N PRO A 145 4.67 -1.55 18.35
CA PRO A 145 5.16 -0.62 19.36
C PRO A 145 6.03 0.47 18.73
N ASN A 146 5.44 1.51 18.20
CA ASN A 146 5.93 2.60 17.36
C ASN A 146 6.15 2.23 15.88
N PRO A 147 5.11 2.21 15.02
CA PRO A 147 5.35 2.31 13.61
C PRO A 147 5.99 3.68 13.35
N SER A 148 7.31 3.70 13.24
CA SER A 148 8.00 4.95 12.92
C SER A 148 7.59 5.35 11.49
N LEU A 149 7.55 6.64 11.20
CA LEU A 149 7.34 7.09 9.82
C LEU A 149 8.36 6.46 8.87
N VAL A 150 9.57 6.19 9.36
CA VAL A 150 10.61 5.46 8.61
C VAL A 150 10.12 4.05 8.21
N ALA A 151 9.53 3.30 9.14
CA ALA A 151 8.99 1.98 8.83
C ALA A 151 7.85 2.07 7.81
N ALA A 152 6.93 3.02 7.98
CA ALA A 152 5.83 3.26 7.05
C ALA A 152 6.32 3.61 5.65
N THR A 153 7.32 4.51 5.55
CA THR A 153 7.95 4.88 4.29
C THR A 153 8.62 3.71 3.62
N ASN A 154 9.42 2.95 4.36
CA ASN A 154 10.10 1.77 3.82
C ASN A 154 9.09 0.73 3.31
N CYS A 155 7.98 0.52 4.01
CA CYS A 155 6.90 -0.36 3.52
C CYS A 155 6.29 0.16 2.22
N LEU A 156 6.02 1.46 2.11
CA LEU A 156 5.50 2.06 0.88
C LEU A 156 6.49 1.91 -0.28
N GLU A 157 7.76 2.17 -0.04
CA GLU A 157 8.82 2.01 -1.04
C GLU A 157 8.96 0.56 -1.50
N SER A 158 8.90 -0.42 -0.57
CA SER A 158 8.91 -1.85 -0.91
C SER A 158 7.72 -2.22 -1.80
N VAL A 159 6.52 -1.73 -1.49
CA VAL A 159 5.34 -1.92 -2.33
C VAL A 159 5.56 -1.37 -3.73
N ILE A 160 6.12 -0.16 -3.86
CA ILE A 160 6.35 0.46 -5.16
C ILE A 160 7.38 -0.34 -5.97
N ARG A 161 8.50 -0.75 -5.37
CA ARG A 161 9.57 -1.48 -6.06
C ARG A 161 9.13 -2.85 -6.55
N HIS A 162 8.40 -3.59 -5.73
CA HIS A 162 8.09 -5.00 -6.04
C HIS A 162 6.79 -5.16 -6.82
N ALA A 163 5.74 -4.46 -6.44
CA ALA A 163 4.45 -4.57 -7.13
C ALA A 163 4.32 -3.65 -8.35
N ARG A 164 5.14 -2.60 -8.46
CA ARG A 164 5.11 -1.61 -9.55
C ARG A 164 3.69 -1.11 -9.83
N PRO A 165 3.02 -0.53 -8.83
CA PRO A 165 1.64 -0.08 -8.98
C PRO A 165 1.53 1.12 -9.93
N SER A 166 0.31 1.49 -10.29
CA SER A 166 0.05 2.78 -10.95
C SER A 166 -0.07 3.91 -9.93
N VAL A 167 -0.61 3.58 -8.77
CA VAL A 167 -0.80 4.50 -7.66
C VAL A 167 -0.45 3.79 -6.36
N ALA A 168 0.26 4.47 -5.47
CA ALA A 168 0.49 4.01 -4.11
C ALA A 168 0.34 5.19 -3.13
N THR A 169 -0.23 4.94 -1.97
CA THR A 169 -0.46 5.97 -0.96
C THR A 169 -0.08 5.48 0.43
N LEU A 170 0.36 6.42 1.26
CA LEU A 170 0.55 6.24 2.68
C LEU A 170 -0.33 7.24 3.43
N THR A 171 -1.14 6.75 4.34
CA THR A 171 -2.07 7.57 5.10
C THR A 171 -2.28 7.00 6.51
N ASP A 172 -2.89 7.79 7.38
CA ASP A 172 -3.41 7.33 8.67
C ASP A 172 -4.94 7.12 8.64
N LEU A 173 -5.46 6.55 9.70
CA LEU A 173 -6.90 6.28 9.82
C LEU A 173 -7.75 7.54 9.80
N ASP A 174 -7.25 8.65 10.33
CA ASP A 174 -8.04 9.87 10.45
C ASP A 174 -8.22 10.53 9.08
N VAL A 175 -7.16 10.62 8.27
CA VAL A 175 -7.27 11.07 6.88
C VAL A 175 -8.19 10.14 6.09
N TYR A 176 -8.03 8.82 6.27
CA TYR A 176 -8.87 7.83 5.58
C TYR A 176 -10.37 7.97 5.94
N ARG A 177 -10.69 8.33 7.19
CA ARG A 177 -12.07 8.56 7.64
C ARG A 177 -12.69 9.83 7.08
N VAL A 178 -11.88 10.90 6.95
CA VAL A 178 -12.35 12.19 6.44
C VAL A 178 -12.71 12.11 4.95
N LEU A 179 -11.89 11.45 4.15
CA LEU A 179 -12.08 11.37 2.72
C LEU A 179 -12.10 9.92 2.23
N ARG A 180 -13.28 9.30 2.29
CA ARG A 180 -13.52 7.97 1.76
C ARG A 180 -13.67 8.02 0.25
N ARG A 181 -12.57 8.14 -0.48
CA ARG A 181 -12.56 7.92 -1.93
C ARG A 181 -12.23 6.45 -2.19
N GLY A 182 -13.16 5.77 -2.84
CA GLY A 182 -12.98 4.39 -3.26
C GLY A 182 -12.91 4.28 -4.79
N GLY A 183 -12.75 3.06 -5.28
CA GLY A 183 -12.71 2.79 -6.71
C GLY A 183 -11.35 3.12 -7.33
N TRP A 184 -11.38 3.55 -8.58
CA TRP A 184 -10.21 3.83 -9.40
C TRP A 184 -9.64 5.25 -9.23
N PHE A 185 -10.16 6.01 -8.29
CA PHE A 185 -9.66 7.35 -8.00
C PHE A 185 -8.36 7.31 -7.19
N VAL A 186 -7.45 8.21 -7.49
CA VAL A 186 -6.29 8.46 -6.62
C VAL A 186 -6.79 8.94 -5.26
N PRO A 187 -6.49 8.24 -4.16
CA PRO A 187 -6.89 8.70 -2.84
C PRO A 187 -6.09 9.94 -2.44
N ALA A 188 -6.74 10.94 -1.82
CA ALA A 188 -6.00 11.95 -1.09
C ALA A 188 -5.41 11.30 0.17
N ALA A 189 -4.13 11.52 0.38
CA ALA A 189 -3.35 10.87 1.42
C ALA A 189 -2.22 11.79 1.89
N ARG A 190 -1.53 11.43 2.97
CA ARG A 190 -0.36 12.17 3.41
C ARG A 190 0.77 12.10 2.39
N TRP A 191 0.98 10.93 1.82
CA TRP A 191 1.93 10.69 0.75
C TRP A 191 1.20 9.98 -0.38
N ILE A 192 1.39 10.48 -1.59
CA ILE A 192 0.78 9.95 -2.81
C ILE A 192 1.92 9.73 -3.80
N TRP A 193 2.07 8.51 -4.26
CA TRP A 193 2.97 8.20 -5.36
C TRP A 193 2.16 7.81 -6.59
N ILE A 194 2.53 8.34 -7.75
CA ILE A 194 1.97 7.95 -9.03
C ILE A 194 3.09 7.58 -10.00
N HIS A 195 2.85 6.51 -10.76
CA HIS A 195 3.71 6.16 -11.87
C HIS A 195 3.62 7.25 -12.96
N GLN A 196 4.74 7.55 -13.64
CA GLN A 196 4.79 8.58 -14.69
C GLN A 196 3.76 8.41 -15.82
N ARG A 197 3.24 7.19 -16.04
CA ARG A 197 2.19 6.93 -17.03
C ARG A 197 0.81 7.43 -16.60
N VAL A 198 0.58 7.60 -15.32
CA VAL A 198 -0.69 8.11 -14.76
C VAL A 198 -0.77 9.64 -14.93
N GLY A 199 0.35 10.32 -14.78
CA GLY A 199 0.42 11.77 -14.91
C GLY A 199 1.58 12.37 -14.13
N ALA A 200 1.45 13.65 -13.82
CA ALA A 200 2.40 14.40 -13.01
C ALA A 200 1.65 15.29 -12.03
N PHE A 201 2.23 15.56 -10.86
CA PHE A 201 1.67 16.49 -9.90
C PHE A 201 2.02 17.93 -10.27
N ASP A 202 1.03 18.82 -10.11
CA ASP A 202 1.25 20.26 -10.01
C ASP A 202 1.03 20.68 -8.53
N PRO A 203 2.10 20.83 -7.72
CA PRO A 203 1.98 21.15 -6.31
C PRO A 203 1.76 22.63 -6.03
N THR A 204 1.68 23.48 -7.05
CA THR A 204 1.65 24.94 -6.90
C THR A 204 0.51 25.39 -5.97
N GLY A 205 0.85 26.07 -4.88
CA GLY A 205 -0.12 26.60 -3.92
C GLY A 205 -0.82 25.56 -3.02
N THR A 206 -0.57 24.26 -3.19
CA THR A 206 -1.20 23.21 -2.39
C THR A 206 -0.46 22.95 -1.07
N GLY A 207 0.81 23.29 -0.99
CA GLY A 207 1.69 23.01 0.14
C GLY A 207 2.28 21.61 0.16
N PHE A 208 1.97 20.77 -0.84
CA PHE A 208 2.68 19.51 -1.05
C PHE A 208 4.06 19.76 -1.65
N VAL A 209 5.00 18.86 -1.32
CA VAL A 209 6.33 18.80 -1.92
C VAL A 209 6.39 17.55 -2.79
N THR A 210 7.00 17.68 -3.98
CA THR A 210 7.15 16.55 -4.90
C THR A 210 8.60 16.17 -5.08
N TYR A 211 8.86 14.85 -5.24
CA TYR A 211 10.18 14.34 -5.61
C TYR A 211 10.06 13.04 -6.44
N PRO A 212 11.01 12.80 -7.35
CA PRO A 212 11.00 11.58 -8.17
C PRO A 212 11.42 10.37 -7.34
N PHE A 213 10.78 9.24 -7.60
CA PHE A 213 11.15 7.97 -7.01
C PHE A 213 10.78 6.82 -7.97
N GLU A 214 11.75 5.97 -8.29
CA GLU A 214 11.61 4.92 -9.31
C GLU A 214 11.05 5.52 -10.62
N ASP A 215 10.08 4.87 -11.24
CA ASP A 215 9.42 5.33 -12.47
C ASP A 215 8.24 6.28 -12.21
N GLY A 216 8.23 7.01 -11.10
CA GLY A 216 7.13 7.87 -10.70
C GLY A 216 7.54 9.06 -9.87
N THR A 217 6.54 9.68 -9.25
CA THR A 217 6.71 10.87 -8.44
C THR A 217 5.90 10.75 -7.16
N PHE A 218 6.50 11.12 -6.05
CA PHE A 218 5.81 11.36 -4.79
C PHE A 218 5.30 12.80 -4.70
N ALA A 219 4.13 12.96 -4.06
CA ALA A 219 3.68 14.19 -3.45
C ALA A 219 3.46 13.94 -1.96
N MET A 220 4.05 14.78 -1.11
CA MET A 220 4.06 14.65 0.34
C MET A 220 3.53 15.92 0.97
N CYS A 221 2.61 15.79 1.92
CA CYS A 221 2.19 16.92 2.74
C CYS A 221 3.13 17.11 3.94
N PRO A 222 3.17 18.31 4.55
CA PRO A 222 3.80 18.52 5.84
C PRO A 222 3.20 17.63 6.94
N ASP A 223 4.05 17.17 7.85
CA ASP A 223 3.67 16.22 8.90
C ASP A 223 2.78 16.81 9.99
N ASP A 224 2.83 18.12 10.17
CA ASP A 224 2.03 18.88 11.14
C ASP A 224 0.57 19.11 10.69
N TRP A 225 0.20 18.65 9.49
CA TRP A 225 -1.15 18.86 9.00
C TRP A 225 -2.14 17.89 9.64
N GLY A 226 -3.24 18.44 10.17
CA GLY A 226 -4.38 17.65 10.61
C GLY A 226 -5.09 16.96 9.42
N ALA A 227 -5.82 15.89 9.70
CA ALA A 227 -6.47 15.05 8.69
C ALA A 227 -7.38 15.82 7.71
N GLN A 228 -8.14 16.78 8.20
CA GLN A 228 -9.01 17.62 7.37
C GLN A 228 -8.20 18.42 6.33
N ARG A 229 -7.11 19.05 6.77
CA ARG A 229 -6.23 19.81 5.87
C ARG A 229 -5.57 18.92 4.82
N VAL A 230 -5.11 17.73 5.21
CA VAL A 230 -4.54 16.76 4.27
C VAL A 230 -5.55 16.37 3.22
N ALA A 231 -6.79 16.09 3.62
CA ALA A 231 -7.86 15.69 2.70
C ALA A 231 -8.20 16.82 1.71
N GLU A 232 -8.37 18.04 2.18
CA GLU A 232 -8.71 19.22 1.35
C GLU A 232 -7.57 19.58 0.39
N ALA A 233 -6.34 19.70 0.90
CA ALA A 233 -5.19 20.04 0.08
C ALA A 233 -4.81 18.91 -0.88
N GLY A 234 -4.96 17.65 -0.47
CA GLY A 234 -4.75 16.49 -1.34
C GLY A 234 -5.76 16.45 -2.49
N LEU A 235 -7.04 16.74 -2.22
CA LEU A 235 -8.04 16.85 -3.27
C LEU A 235 -7.74 18.00 -4.22
N ALA A 236 -7.33 19.15 -3.69
CA ALA A 236 -6.93 20.31 -4.50
C ALA A 236 -5.73 19.98 -5.41
N LEU A 237 -4.70 19.30 -4.86
CA LEU A 237 -3.57 18.81 -5.63
C LEU A 237 -4.01 17.89 -6.78
N LEU A 238 -4.86 16.90 -6.50
CA LEU A 238 -5.32 15.96 -7.51
C LEU A 238 -6.15 16.65 -8.60
N THR A 239 -7.05 17.56 -8.23
CA THR A 239 -7.86 18.32 -9.18
C THR A 239 -6.99 19.23 -10.06
N GLN A 240 -6.05 19.96 -9.46
CA GLN A 240 -5.14 20.85 -10.18
C GLN A 240 -4.20 20.08 -11.12
N SER A 241 -3.79 18.88 -10.73
CA SER A 241 -2.95 18.00 -11.54
C SER A 241 -3.73 17.25 -12.64
N GLY A 242 -5.05 17.40 -12.72
CA GLY A 242 -5.88 16.63 -13.64
C GLY A 242 -5.99 15.15 -13.27
N LEU A 243 -5.70 14.79 -12.02
CA LEU A 243 -5.71 13.43 -11.47
C LEU A 243 -6.98 13.11 -10.69
N ASP A 244 -7.94 14.04 -10.67
CA ASP A 244 -9.24 13.88 -10.02
C ASP A 244 -10.26 13.18 -10.94
N ALA A 245 -9.79 12.19 -11.68
CA ALA A 245 -10.58 11.30 -12.53
C ALA A 245 -10.24 9.85 -12.23
N GLU A 246 -11.04 8.93 -12.72
CA GLU A 246 -10.69 7.50 -12.63
C GLU A 246 -9.39 7.24 -13.40
N VAL A 247 -8.43 6.65 -12.70
CA VAL A 247 -7.04 6.49 -13.21
C VAL A 247 -6.95 5.56 -14.41
N LEU A 248 -7.98 4.76 -14.69
CA LEU A 248 -7.84 3.65 -15.63
C LEU A 248 -9.14 3.27 -16.31
N HIS A 249 -9.20 3.65 -17.52
CA HIS A 249 -9.93 2.94 -18.58
C HIS A 249 -9.08 2.89 -19.84
#